data_ca6aea5f8869c071b68467d0e0ae3ea9
#
_entry.id   ca6aea5f8869c071b68467d0e0ae3ea9
#
_cell.length_a   1.000
_cell.length_b   1.000
_cell.length_c   1.000
_cell.angle_alpha   90.00
_cell.angle_beta   90.00
_cell.angle_gamma   90.00
#
_symmetry.space_group_name_H-M   'P 1'
#
loop_
_entity.id
_entity.type
_entity.pdbx_description
1 polymer ?
#
loop_
_entity_poly.entity_id
_entity_poly.type
_entity_poly.pdbx_seq_one_letter_code
_entity_poly.pdbx_strand_id
1 'polypeptide(L)' 'MKYFGTVKSFDTVKGFGEITQEAGGDDLRFEKSAISWDKNVAPTPGQRLSYERGTSAIHQPCALNLMTI' A
#
# COMPACT_ATOMS: atom_id res chain seq x y z
N MET A 1 -12.36 -8.62 -0.95
CA MET A 1 -11.36 -9.60 -1.40
C MET A 1 -9.97 -9.07 -1.13
N LYS A 2 -9.11 -9.89 -0.53
CA LYS A 2 -7.75 -9.44 -0.19
C LYS A 2 -6.76 -9.79 -1.28
N TYR A 3 -5.82 -8.89 -1.47
CA TYR A 3 -4.69 -9.08 -2.37
C TYR A 3 -3.41 -9.04 -1.56
N PHE A 4 -2.34 -9.57 -2.10
CA PHE A 4 -1.03 -9.57 -1.43
C PHE A 4 -0.01 -8.86 -2.30
N GLY A 5 0.91 -8.18 -1.65
CA GLY A 5 1.97 -7.46 -2.34
C GLY A 5 3.12 -7.17 -1.42
N THR A 6 4.15 -6.53 -1.98
CA THR A 6 5.37 -6.17 -1.28
C THR A 6 5.56 -4.67 -1.38
N VAL A 7 5.90 -4.03 -0.27
CA VAL A 7 6.18 -2.60 -0.27
C VAL A 7 7.42 -2.33 -1.13
N LYS A 8 7.25 -1.51 -2.15
CA LYS A 8 8.34 -1.09 -3.03
C LYS A 8 9.08 0.10 -2.43
N SER A 9 8.33 1.08 -1.96
CA SER A 9 8.88 2.30 -1.37
C SER A 9 7.83 2.99 -0.52
N PHE A 10 8.28 3.84 0.38
CA PHE A 10 7.40 4.71 1.14
C PHE A 10 8.12 6.00 1.49
N ASP A 11 7.50 7.13 1.17
CA ASP A 11 8.04 8.46 1.46
C ASP A 11 7.38 8.99 2.73
N THR A 12 8.14 9.05 3.83
CA THR A 12 7.62 9.49 5.11
C THR A 12 7.29 10.99 5.14
N VAL A 13 7.92 11.76 4.29
CA VAL A 13 7.67 13.20 4.20
C VAL A 13 6.37 13.47 3.47
N LYS A 14 6.17 12.82 2.34
CA LYS A 14 4.96 13.01 1.53
C LYS A 14 3.78 12.17 2.02
N GLY A 15 4.03 11.12 2.78
CA GLY A 15 2.98 10.28 3.35
C GLY A 15 2.34 9.31 2.37
N PHE A 16 3.07 8.86 1.35
CA PHE A 16 2.58 7.85 0.43
C PHE A 16 3.70 6.92 -0.04
N GLY A 17 3.30 5.78 -0.58
CA GLY A 17 4.24 4.82 -1.12
C GLY A 17 3.64 3.99 -2.23
N GLU A 18 4.36 2.95 -2.64
CA GLU A 18 3.94 2.07 -3.70
C GLU A 18 4.09 0.61 -3.30
N ILE A 19 3.21 -0.23 -3.83
CA ILE A 19 3.20 -1.67 -3.59
C ILE A 19 3.36 -2.38 -4.92
N THR A 20 4.26 -3.36 -4.96
CA THR A 20 4.37 -4.29 -6.08
C THR A 20 3.40 -5.42 -5.85
N GLN A 21 2.46 -5.62 -6.77
CA GLN A 21 1.42 -6.65 -6.64
C GLN A 21 1.98 -8.05 -6.90
N GLU A 22 1.70 -9.00 -6.03
CA GLU A 22 2.14 -10.39 -6.24
C GLU A 22 1.45 -11.04 -7.45
N ALA A 23 0.22 -10.65 -7.70
CA ALA A 23 -0.53 -11.16 -8.85
C ALA A 23 -0.05 -10.59 -10.19
N GLY A 24 0.86 -9.62 -10.14
CA GLY A 24 1.32 -8.93 -11.35
C GLY A 24 0.52 -7.68 -11.65
N GLY A 25 0.92 -6.97 -12.68
CA GLY A 25 0.30 -5.70 -13.06
C GLY A 25 1.12 -4.51 -12.58
N ASP A 26 0.54 -3.33 -12.72
CA ASP A 26 1.20 -2.09 -12.33
C ASP A 26 1.30 -1.96 -10.81
N ASP A 27 2.31 -1.24 -10.35
CA ASP A 27 2.44 -0.92 -8.94
C ASP A 27 1.25 -0.07 -8.49
N LEU A 28 0.77 -0.33 -7.27
CA LEU A 28 -0.33 0.44 -6.70
C LEU A 28 0.21 1.45 -5.71
N ARG A 29 -0.34 2.65 -5.78
CA ARG A 29 -0.04 3.69 -4.80
C ARG A 29 -0.91 3.49 -3.56
N PHE A 30 -0.36 3.80 -2.39
CA PHE A 30 -1.11 3.85 -1.16
C PHE A 30 -0.70 5.07 -0.35
N GLU A 31 -1.64 5.59 0.44
CA GLU A 31 -1.38 6.72 1.32
C GLU A 31 -1.24 6.22 2.76
N LYS A 32 -0.62 7.04 3.60
CA LYS A 32 -0.45 6.74 5.01
C LYS A 32 -1.79 6.43 5.69
N SER A 33 -2.86 7.09 5.28
CA SER A 33 -4.21 6.86 5.81
C SER A 33 -4.75 5.45 5.52
N ALA A 34 -4.19 4.76 4.54
CA ALA A 34 -4.59 3.39 4.20
C ALA A 34 -3.96 2.33 5.11
N ILE A 35 -2.97 2.71 5.91
CA ILE A 35 -2.29 1.81 6.84
C ILE A 35 -3.20 1.52 8.02
N SER A 36 -3.42 0.24 8.32
CA SER A 36 -4.30 -0.17 9.41
C SER A 36 -3.58 -0.46 10.73
N TRP A 37 -2.25 -0.49 10.74
CA TRP A 37 -1.48 -0.63 11.97
C TRP A 37 -1.07 0.75 12.50
N ASP A 38 -0.25 0.80 13.56
CA ASP A 38 0.21 2.05 14.15
C ASP A 38 0.90 2.92 13.10
N LYS A 39 0.32 4.10 12.84
CA LYS A 39 0.80 5.01 11.79
C LYS A 39 2.15 5.65 12.11
N ASN A 40 2.65 5.48 13.33
CA ASN A 40 3.99 5.88 13.69
C ASN A 40 5.05 4.88 13.20
N VAL A 41 4.61 3.72 12.72
CA VAL A 41 5.49 2.69 12.20
C VAL A 41 5.36 2.69 10.67
N ALA A 42 6.34 3.28 9.99
CA ALA A 42 6.32 3.34 8.53
C ALA A 42 6.52 1.95 7.92
N PRO A 43 5.88 1.67 6.78
CA PRO A 43 6.13 0.42 6.04
C PRO A 43 7.59 0.36 5.61
N THR A 44 8.15 -0.84 5.63
CA THR A 44 9.54 -1.07 5.23
C THR A 44 9.58 -1.61 3.80
N PRO A 45 10.44 -1.09 2.92
CA PRO A 45 10.60 -1.68 1.60
C PRO A 45 10.95 -3.16 1.69
N GLY A 46 10.28 -3.99 0.90
CA GLY A 46 10.40 -5.44 0.96
C GLY A 46 9.43 -6.14 1.90
N GLN A 47 8.70 -5.39 2.71
CA GLN A 47 7.71 -5.94 3.62
C GLN A 47 6.51 -6.47 2.84
N ARG A 48 6.13 -7.72 3.10
CA ARG A 48 4.92 -8.32 2.52
C ARG A 48 3.71 -7.92 3.34
N LEU A 49 2.62 -7.61 2.65
CA LEU A 49 1.37 -7.23 3.32
C LEU A 49 0.16 -7.60 2.49
N SER A 50 -1.01 -7.54 3.10
CA SER A 50 -2.27 -7.67 2.40
C SER A 50 -2.92 -6.31 2.24
N TYR A 51 -3.74 -6.17 1.20
CA TYR A 51 -4.43 -4.92 0.92
C TYR A 51 -5.71 -5.19 0.15
N GLU A 52 -6.54 -4.17 0.04
CA GLU A 52 -7.71 -4.18 -0.82
C GLU A 52 -7.49 -3.18 -1.96
N ARG A 53 -8.06 -3.47 -3.11
CA ARG A 53 -8.01 -2.54 -4.23
C ARG A 53 -9.13 -1.53 -4.12
N GLY A 54 -8.81 -0.28 -4.44
CA GLY A 54 -9.79 0.78 -4.46
C GLY A 54 -9.43 1.81 -5.51
N THR A 55 -10.16 2.92 -5.47
CA THR A 55 -9.95 4.02 -6.40
C THR A 55 -9.74 5.29 -5.59
N SER A 56 -8.71 6.05 -5.94
CA SER A 56 -8.45 7.34 -5.31
C SER A 56 -9.45 8.39 -5.76
N ALA A 57 -9.41 9.58 -5.14
CA ALA A 57 -10.29 10.69 -5.50
C ALA A 57 -10.09 11.15 -6.96
N ILE A 58 -8.94 10.86 -7.55
CA ILE A 58 -8.66 11.19 -8.96
C ILE A 58 -8.87 10.00 -9.89
N HIS A 59 -9.64 9.00 -9.42
CA HIS A 59 -10.00 7.79 -10.19
C HIS A 59 -8.81 6.93 -10.62
N GLN A 60 -7.73 6.96 -9.85
CA GLN A 60 -6.57 6.08 -10.09
C GLN A 60 -6.63 4.88 -9.16
N PRO A 61 -6.23 3.68 -9.63
CA PRO A 61 -6.17 2.51 -8.77
C PRO A 61 -5.22 2.75 -7.59
N CYS A 62 -5.63 2.33 -6.40
CA CYS A 62 -4.82 2.45 -5.21
C CYS A 62 -5.03 1.26 -4.28
N ALA A 63 -4.13 1.09 -3.32
CA ALA A 63 -4.26 0.07 -2.29
C ALA A 63 -4.86 0.71 -1.04
N LEU A 64 -5.79 -0.02 -0.42
CA LEU A 64 -6.51 0.41 0.78
C LEU A 64 -6.42 -0.67 1.84
N ASN A 65 -6.66 -0.29 3.09
CA ASN A 65 -6.72 -1.22 4.22
C ASN A 65 -5.51 -2.16 4.27
N LEU A 66 -4.32 -1.56 4.22
CA LEU A 66 -3.08 -2.30 4.31
C LEU A 66 -2.94 -2.96 5.68
N MET A 67 -2.65 -4.25 5.68
CA MET A 67 -2.46 -5.03 6.91
C MET A 67 -1.17 -5.83 6.83
N THR A 68 -0.48 -5.92 7.95
CA THR A 68 0.70 -6.78 8.06
C THR A 68 0.27 -8.25 8.02
N ILE A 69 1.16 -9.07 7.49
CA ILE A 69 0.93 -10.51 7.45
C ILE A 69 1.71 -11.18 8.57
#